data_8dd41441dac379fa7803950d1b8e72ae
#
_entry.id   8dd41441dac379fa7803950d1b8e72ae
#
_cell.length_a   1.000
_cell.length_b   1.000
_cell.length_c   1.000
_cell.angle_alpha   90.00
_cell.angle_beta   90.00
_cell.angle_gamma   90.00
#
_symmetry.space_group_name_H-M   'P 1'
#
loop_
_entity.id
_entity.type
_entity.pdbx_description
1 polymer ?
#
loop_
_entity_poly.entity_id
_entity_poly.type
_entity_poly.pdbx_seq_one_letter_code
_entity_poly.pdbx_strand_id
1 'polypeptide(L)'
;LRLLLPLLGLLLGLATPATAHPHIFIDARATLVFDDTGALSAIRHDWTFDEAFSVWQIQGLDTDGDGITSPAEMQELADENLAGLAEYQFYTFAGEGADTLAMAALGAARFVHENGRSTLSFAVQPERPYVIGDTLELAINDPEYYVAISFAGVSAVTLENAPSGCTVAMEPPHDMPDDVAARLYALPPEVTELPPDLAAALRGVQGAILVKCPPAGGAVVEATAVEAVTKLAEARPVPFGGPPPEPGLTLP
;
A
#
# COMPACT_ATOMS: atom_id res chain seq x y z
N LEU A 1 46.37 14.29 25.80
CA LEU A 1 45.01 14.71 26.11
C LEU A 1 44.52 15.83 25.15
N ARG A 2 45.36 16.77 24.72
CA ARG A 2 44.98 17.91 23.81
C ARG A 2 44.76 17.50 22.36
N LEU A 3 45.22 16.35 21.88
CA LEU A 3 45.06 15.84 20.51
C LEU A 3 43.78 15.02 20.27
N LEU A 4 43.13 14.56 21.38
CA LEU A 4 41.90 13.75 21.28
C LEU A 4 40.63 14.57 21.07
N LEU A 5 40.62 15.85 21.47
CA LEU A 5 39.45 16.72 21.26
C LEU A 5 39.12 17.01 19.77
N PRO A 6 40.08 17.30 18.88
CA PRO A 6 39.75 17.55 17.46
C PRO A 6 39.34 16.26 16.74
N LEU A 7 39.79 15.08 17.18
CA LEU A 7 39.39 13.82 16.57
C LEU A 7 37.92 13.45 16.89
N LEU A 8 37.45 13.77 18.11
CA LEU A 8 36.08 13.56 18.52
C LEU A 8 35.11 14.51 17.79
N GLY A 9 35.55 15.76 17.52
CA GLY A 9 34.76 16.73 16.73
C GLY A 9 34.62 16.34 15.26
N LEU A 10 35.59 15.64 14.69
CA LEU A 10 35.54 15.18 13.29
C LEU A 10 34.60 13.97 13.12
N LEU A 11 34.46 13.12 14.14
CA LEU A 11 33.55 11.96 14.11
C LEU A 11 32.05 12.37 14.23
N LEU A 12 31.75 13.49 14.90
CA LEU A 12 30.39 14.00 15.01
C LEU A 12 29.87 14.66 13.72
N GLY A 13 30.76 15.06 12.82
CA GLY A 13 30.40 15.71 11.54
C GLY A 13 30.01 14.73 10.41
N LEU A 14 30.09 13.40 10.63
CA LEU A 14 29.80 12.37 9.61
C LEU A 14 28.45 11.67 9.83
N ALA A 15 27.58 12.17 10.73
CA ALA A 15 26.24 11.69 10.85
C ALA A 15 25.43 12.09 9.60
N THR A 16 25.29 11.18 8.65
CA THR A 16 24.33 11.35 7.54
C THR A 16 22.92 11.35 8.14
N PRO A 17 22.01 12.25 7.68
CA PRO A 17 20.63 12.16 8.10
C PRO A 17 20.09 10.78 7.73
N ALA A 18 19.53 10.07 8.71
CA ALA A 18 18.79 8.86 8.44
C ALA A 18 17.45 9.26 7.81
N THR A 19 17.10 8.65 6.69
CA THR A 19 15.77 8.83 6.07
C THR A 19 14.73 8.15 6.95
N ALA A 20 13.68 8.87 7.33
CA ALA A 20 12.68 8.40 8.27
C ALA A 20 11.50 7.65 7.61
N HIS A 21 11.25 7.85 6.31
CA HIS A 21 10.15 7.21 5.56
C HIS A 21 10.59 6.85 4.13
N PRO A 22 10.06 5.77 3.52
CA PRO A 22 9.22 4.71 4.11
C PRO A 22 10.00 3.71 4.96
N HIS A 23 9.28 2.99 5.84
CA HIS A 23 9.87 1.97 6.74
C HIS A 23 9.66 0.54 6.25
N ILE A 24 8.64 0.31 5.43
CA ILE A 24 8.23 -1.00 4.92
C ILE A 24 8.15 -0.92 3.40
N PHE A 25 8.69 -1.92 2.72
CA PHE A 25 8.63 -2.01 1.26
C PHE A 25 7.85 -3.25 0.84
N ILE A 26 6.89 -3.06 -0.07
CA ILE A 26 6.01 -4.11 -0.56
C ILE A 26 6.12 -4.20 -2.09
N ASP A 27 6.41 -5.41 -2.59
CA ASP A 27 6.21 -5.77 -3.99
C ASP A 27 4.77 -6.27 -4.15
N ALA A 28 3.92 -5.50 -4.83
CA ALA A 28 2.50 -5.77 -4.94
C ALA A 28 2.11 -6.38 -6.27
N ARG A 29 1.08 -7.24 -6.19
CA ARG A 29 0.29 -7.70 -7.34
C ARG A 29 -1.19 -7.45 -7.04
N ALA A 30 -1.96 -7.17 -8.09
CA ALA A 30 -3.40 -7.00 -7.98
C ALA A 30 -4.12 -7.78 -9.09
N THR A 31 -5.24 -8.43 -8.74
CA THR A 31 -6.15 -9.03 -9.73
C THR A 31 -7.52 -8.40 -9.56
N LEU A 32 -7.97 -7.69 -10.60
CA LEU A 32 -9.33 -7.16 -10.66
C LEU A 32 -10.25 -8.24 -11.21
N VAL A 33 -11.26 -8.62 -10.44
CA VAL A 33 -12.20 -9.70 -10.76
C VAL A 33 -13.52 -9.09 -11.17
N PHE A 34 -14.02 -9.52 -12.33
CA PHE A 34 -15.30 -9.09 -12.86
C PHE A 34 -16.32 -10.22 -12.75
N ASP A 35 -17.57 -9.89 -12.49
CA ASP A 35 -18.66 -10.85 -12.47
C ASP A 35 -19.23 -11.13 -13.87
N ASP A 36 -20.22 -12.01 -13.95
CA ASP A 36 -20.85 -12.42 -15.20
C ASP A 36 -21.61 -11.26 -15.93
N THR A 37 -21.85 -10.15 -15.22
CA THR A 37 -22.44 -8.95 -15.79
C THR A 37 -21.39 -7.97 -16.34
N GLY A 38 -20.11 -8.25 -16.12
CA GLY A 38 -18.99 -7.41 -16.47
C GLY A 38 -18.73 -6.27 -15.48
N ALA A 39 -19.30 -6.35 -14.28
CA ALA A 39 -19.02 -5.40 -13.21
C ALA A 39 -17.80 -5.85 -12.38
N LEU A 40 -16.97 -4.90 -11.95
CA LEU A 40 -15.91 -5.13 -10.97
C LEU A 40 -16.55 -5.61 -9.65
N SER A 41 -16.26 -6.82 -9.26
CA SER A 41 -16.81 -7.49 -8.08
C SER A 41 -15.82 -7.65 -6.95
N ALA A 42 -14.51 -7.73 -7.25
CA ALA A 42 -13.45 -7.82 -6.25
C ALA A 42 -12.10 -7.32 -6.80
N ILE A 43 -11.21 -6.98 -5.87
CA ILE A 43 -9.78 -6.79 -6.12
C ILE A 43 -9.02 -7.70 -5.16
N ARG A 44 -8.24 -8.64 -5.70
CA ARG A 44 -7.35 -9.49 -4.90
C ARG A 44 -5.96 -8.89 -4.90
N HIS A 45 -5.35 -8.87 -3.73
CA HIS A 45 -4.00 -8.37 -3.49
C HIS A 45 -3.08 -9.50 -3.05
N ASP A 46 -1.85 -9.50 -3.58
CA ASP A 46 -0.72 -10.25 -3.05
C ASP A 46 0.41 -9.27 -2.79
N TRP A 47 0.73 -9.06 -1.51
CA TRP A 47 1.72 -8.10 -1.03
C TRP A 47 2.90 -8.83 -0.41
N THR A 48 4.02 -8.84 -1.12
CA THR A 48 5.26 -9.46 -0.65
C THR A 48 6.15 -8.41 0.00
N PHE A 49 6.36 -8.55 1.30
CA PHE A 49 7.15 -7.62 2.10
C PHE A 49 8.65 -7.79 1.83
N ASP A 50 9.44 -6.77 2.12
CA ASP A 50 10.89 -6.85 2.10
C ASP A 50 11.43 -7.88 3.10
N GLU A 51 12.68 -8.32 2.92
CA GLU A 51 13.30 -9.38 3.73
C GLU A 51 13.43 -8.97 5.21
N ALA A 52 13.84 -7.73 5.48
CA ALA A 52 14.08 -7.27 6.84
C ALA A 52 12.79 -7.26 7.66
N PHE A 53 11.73 -6.69 7.08
CA PHE A 53 10.41 -6.68 7.71
C PHE A 53 9.83 -8.09 7.83
N SER A 54 10.00 -8.94 6.82
CA SER A 54 9.50 -10.33 6.83
C SER A 54 10.15 -11.16 7.95
N VAL A 55 11.46 -11.02 8.15
CA VAL A 55 12.16 -11.71 9.24
C VAL A 55 11.72 -11.20 10.62
N TRP A 56 11.50 -9.90 10.76
CA TRP A 56 10.96 -9.33 11.99
C TRP A 56 9.55 -9.84 12.28
N GLN A 57 8.70 -9.90 11.26
CA GLN A 57 7.28 -10.24 11.35
C GLN A 57 7.02 -11.66 11.85
N ILE A 58 7.89 -12.63 11.50
CA ILE A 58 7.71 -14.04 11.88
C ILE A 58 8.31 -14.39 13.24
N GLN A 59 8.97 -13.44 13.95
CA GLN A 59 9.61 -13.72 15.23
C GLN A 59 8.59 -14.20 16.27
N GLY A 60 8.84 -15.40 16.80
CA GLY A 60 8.00 -16.03 17.82
C GLY A 60 6.73 -16.70 17.30
N LEU A 61 6.53 -16.77 15.98
CA LEU A 61 5.34 -17.41 15.37
C LEU A 61 5.53 -18.92 15.13
N ASP A 62 6.75 -19.44 15.08
CA ASP A 62 7.03 -20.90 15.05
C ASP A 62 6.71 -21.48 16.45
N THR A 63 5.46 -21.85 16.65
CA THR A 63 4.93 -22.26 17.96
C THR A 63 5.14 -23.74 18.25
N ASP A 64 5.29 -24.58 17.24
CA ASP A 64 5.57 -26.01 17.38
C ASP A 64 7.08 -26.34 17.35
N GLY A 65 7.92 -25.35 16.98
CA GLY A 65 9.38 -25.42 17.02
C GLY A 65 9.98 -26.29 15.90
N ASP A 66 9.29 -26.44 14.79
CA ASP A 66 9.77 -27.23 13.66
C ASP A 66 10.75 -26.46 12.73
N GLY A 67 10.93 -25.17 12.98
CA GLY A 67 11.82 -24.27 12.23
C GLY A 67 11.16 -23.65 11.00
N ILE A 68 9.86 -23.86 10.79
CA ILE A 68 9.07 -23.32 9.70
C ILE A 68 7.89 -22.53 10.27
N THR A 69 7.76 -21.27 9.90
CA THR A 69 6.55 -20.51 10.26
C THR A 69 5.45 -20.82 9.24
N SER A 70 4.54 -21.69 9.63
CA SER A 70 3.45 -22.19 8.77
C SER A 70 2.36 -21.13 8.57
N PRO A 71 1.56 -21.21 7.48
CA PRO A 71 0.41 -20.33 7.30
C PRO A 71 -0.63 -20.40 8.44
N ALA A 72 -0.74 -21.54 9.13
CA ALA A 72 -1.64 -21.68 10.26
C ALA A 72 -1.19 -20.87 11.47
N GLU A 73 0.12 -20.82 11.72
CA GLU A 73 0.72 -20.01 12.77
C GLU A 73 0.68 -18.51 12.48
N MET A 74 0.63 -18.16 11.21
CA MET A 74 0.51 -16.76 10.76
C MET A 74 -0.95 -16.28 10.62
N GLN A 75 -1.95 -17.11 10.87
CA GLN A 75 -3.34 -16.76 10.60
C GLN A 75 -3.84 -15.60 11.47
N GLU A 76 -3.52 -15.59 12.75
CA GLU A 76 -3.88 -14.50 13.66
C GLU A 76 -3.29 -13.16 13.17
N LEU A 77 -2.01 -13.18 12.78
CA LEU A 77 -1.36 -12.01 12.20
C LEU A 77 -2.03 -11.55 10.90
N ALA A 78 -2.48 -12.49 10.04
CA ALA A 78 -3.18 -12.14 8.81
C ALA A 78 -4.54 -11.46 9.10
N ASP A 79 -5.27 -11.98 10.08
CA ASP A 79 -6.58 -11.45 10.48
C ASP A 79 -6.43 -10.04 11.11
N GLU A 80 -5.42 -9.83 11.96
CA GLU A 80 -5.10 -8.53 12.54
C GLU A 80 -4.70 -7.50 11.48
N ASN A 81 -3.86 -7.91 10.50
CA ASN A 81 -3.48 -7.03 9.40
C ASN A 81 -4.69 -6.62 8.56
N LEU A 82 -5.58 -7.58 8.21
CA LEU A 82 -6.78 -7.27 7.44
C LEU A 82 -7.71 -6.30 8.20
N ALA A 83 -7.86 -6.50 9.50
CA ALA A 83 -8.65 -5.62 10.35
C ALA A 83 -8.06 -4.20 10.44
N GLY A 84 -6.73 -4.08 10.61
CA GLY A 84 -6.04 -2.80 10.59
C GLY A 84 -6.13 -2.09 9.23
N LEU A 85 -5.94 -2.80 8.13
CA LEU A 85 -6.06 -2.26 6.78
C LEU A 85 -7.44 -1.68 6.48
N ALA A 86 -8.51 -2.21 7.11
CA ALA A 86 -9.86 -1.71 6.92
C ALA A 86 -10.02 -0.24 7.37
N GLU A 87 -9.26 0.19 8.38
CA GLU A 87 -9.26 1.58 8.87
C GLU A 87 -8.69 2.56 7.83
N TYR A 88 -7.87 2.05 6.89
CA TYR A 88 -7.21 2.82 5.83
C TYR A 88 -7.75 2.48 4.44
N GLN A 89 -9.00 2.01 4.34
CA GLN A 89 -9.61 1.58 3.08
C GLN A 89 -8.75 0.55 2.33
N PHE A 90 -8.05 -0.32 3.07
CA PHE A 90 -7.16 -1.36 2.55
C PHE A 90 -6.05 -0.82 1.64
N TYR A 91 -5.66 0.45 1.81
CA TYR A 91 -4.77 1.17 0.89
C TYR A 91 -5.20 1.08 -0.57
N THR A 92 -6.51 0.89 -0.82
CA THR A 92 -7.09 0.63 -2.13
C THR A 92 -8.14 1.69 -2.44
N PHE A 93 -7.78 2.61 -3.31
CA PHE A 93 -8.60 3.74 -3.71
C PHE A 93 -8.96 3.61 -5.17
N ALA A 94 -10.24 3.50 -5.49
CA ALA A 94 -10.73 3.34 -6.85
C ALA A 94 -11.89 4.28 -7.14
N GLY A 95 -12.01 4.71 -8.42
CA GLY A 95 -13.11 5.56 -8.84
C GLY A 95 -13.04 5.97 -10.30
N GLU A 96 -14.09 6.64 -10.79
CA GLU A 96 -14.15 7.28 -12.10
C GLU A 96 -14.61 8.73 -11.92
N GLY A 97 -13.76 9.69 -12.31
CA GLY A 97 -14.06 11.12 -12.17
C GLY A 97 -14.36 11.51 -10.72
N ALA A 98 -15.60 11.87 -10.40
CA ALA A 98 -16.05 12.24 -9.06
C ALA A 98 -16.56 11.06 -8.23
N ASP A 99 -16.78 9.90 -8.85
CA ASP A 99 -17.30 8.72 -8.17
C ASP A 99 -16.15 7.96 -7.50
N THR A 100 -16.32 7.69 -6.21
CA THR A 100 -15.37 6.90 -5.41
C THR A 100 -16.04 5.64 -4.90
N LEU A 101 -15.31 4.54 -4.88
CA LEU A 101 -15.80 3.25 -4.44
C LEU A 101 -15.39 3.03 -2.98
N ALA A 102 -16.36 2.84 -2.09
CA ALA A 102 -16.10 2.32 -0.77
C ALA A 102 -15.80 0.82 -0.87
N MET A 103 -14.72 0.38 -0.21
CA MET A 103 -14.25 -1.00 -0.22
C MET A 103 -14.55 -1.70 1.10
N ALA A 104 -14.84 -2.97 1.03
CA ALA A 104 -14.99 -3.85 2.19
C ALA A 104 -14.14 -5.11 2.00
N ALA A 105 -13.69 -5.72 3.09
CA ALA A 105 -12.97 -6.99 3.03
C ALA A 105 -13.85 -8.09 2.42
N LEU A 106 -13.25 -8.95 1.60
CA LEU A 106 -13.89 -10.14 1.02
C LEU A 106 -13.17 -11.40 1.49
N GLY A 107 -13.77 -12.11 2.42
CA GLY A 107 -13.19 -13.31 3.02
C GLY A 107 -12.04 -13.02 4.00
N ALA A 108 -11.27 -14.04 4.34
CA ALA A 108 -10.15 -13.96 5.25
C ALA A 108 -8.86 -13.65 4.49
N ALA A 109 -7.92 -12.97 5.15
CA ALA A 109 -6.56 -12.84 4.68
C ALA A 109 -5.73 -14.08 4.98
N ARG A 110 -4.59 -14.22 4.34
CA ARG A 110 -3.63 -15.30 4.54
C ARG A 110 -2.20 -14.79 4.42
N PHE A 111 -1.35 -15.18 5.35
CA PHE A 111 0.10 -15.05 5.21
C PHE A 111 0.77 -16.35 4.80
N VAL A 112 1.81 -16.21 3.99
CA VAL A 112 2.76 -17.28 3.66
C VAL A 112 4.16 -16.71 3.80
N HIS A 113 5.07 -17.42 4.49
CA HIS A 113 6.47 -17.07 4.57
C HIS A 113 7.30 -18.08 3.77
N GLU A 114 7.88 -17.64 2.68
CA GLU A 114 8.69 -18.48 1.79
C GLU A 114 9.92 -17.71 1.29
N ASN A 115 11.05 -18.40 1.19
CA ASN A 115 12.31 -17.83 0.67
C ASN A 115 12.74 -16.54 1.39
N GLY A 116 12.49 -16.44 2.71
CA GLY A 116 12.86 -15.30 3.54
C GLY A 116 11.95 -14.08 3.42
N ARG A 117 10.83 -14.21 2.70
CA ARG A 117 9.85 -13.12 2.54
C ARG A 117 8.44 -13.58 2.89
N SER A 118 7.68 -12.70 3.51
CA SER A 118 6.27 -12.93 3.83
C SER A 118 5.40 -12.31 2.75
N THR A 119 4.33 -13.02 2.35
CA THR A 119 3.32 -12.51 1.43
C THR A 119 1.96 -12.53 2.11
N LEU A 120 1.31 -11.36 2.20
CA LEU A 120 -0.08 -11.21 2.61
C LEU A 120 -0.97 -11.25 1.37
N SER A 121 -1.87 -12.23 1.32
CA SER A 121 -2.91 -12.33 0.31
C SER A 121 -4.26 -12.00 0.94
N PHE A 122 -4.98 -11.06 0.36
CA PHE A 122 -6.32 -10.66 0.79
C PHE A 122 -7.15 -10.17 -0.39
N ALA A 123 -8.46 -10.03 -0.20
CA ALA A 123 -9.34 -9.47 -1.21
C ALA A 123 -10.24 -8.39 -0.60
N VAL A 124 -10.55 -7.41 -1.44
CA VAL A 124 -11.56 -6.39 -1.15
C VAL A 124 -12.62 -6.38 -2.25
N GLN A 125 -13.80 -5.89 -1.91
CA GLN A 125 -14.89 -5.73 -2.86
C GLN A 125 -15.49 -4.33 -2.72
N PRO A 126 -15.94 -3.71 -3.80
CA PRO A 126 -16.77 -2.52 -3.69
C PRO A 126 -18.09 -2.89 -2.99
N GLU A 127 -18.69 -1.97 -2.22
CA GLU A 127 -19.97 -2.21 -1.54
C GLU A 127 -21.08 -2.74 -2.48
N ARG A 128 -20.97 -2.38 -3.75
CA ARG A 128 -21.82 -2.90 -4.84
C ARG A 128 -20.94 -3.16 -6.05
N PRO A 129 -21.18 -4.24 -6.83
CA PRO A 129 -20.47 -4.46 -8.08
C PRO A 129 -20.51 -3.20 -8.96
N TYR A 130 -19.38 -2.83 -9.53
CA TYR A 130 -19.21 -1.56 -10.23
C TYR A 130 -18.94 -1.77 -11.72
N VAL A 131 -19.80 -1.24 -12.56
CA VAL A 131 -19.58 -1.26 -14.02
C VAL A 131 -18.70 -0.08 -14.39
N ILE A 132 -17.52 -0.37 -14.95
CA ILE A 132 -16.61 0.66 -15.44
C ILE A 132 -17.24 1.34 -16.65
N GLY A 133 -17.43 2.66 -16.57
CA GLY A 133 -18.04 3.44 -17.63
C GLY A 133 -17.09 3.77 -18.78
N ASP A 134 -15.85 4.13 -18.44
CA ASP A 134 -14.76 4.40 -19.39
C ASP A 134 -13.41 3.97 -18.79
N THR A 135 -12.95 4.68 -17.78
CA THR A 135 -11.62 4.43 -17.18
C THR A 135 -11.72 4.49 -15.66
N LEU A 136 -11.55 3.33 -15.03
CA LEU A 136 -11.37 3.22 -13.59
C LEU A 136 -9.92 3.57 -13.25
N GLU A 137 -9.75 4.53 -12.39
CA GLU A 137 -8.47 4.85 -11.76
C GLU A 137 -8.38 4.11 -10.43
N LEU A 138 -7.28 3.38 -10.23
CA LEU A 138 -7.02 2.58 -9.04
C LEU A 138 -5.65 2.96 -8.49
N ALA A 139 -5.63 3.58 -7.32
CA ALA A 139 -4.42 3.81 -6.54
C ALA A 139 -4.33 2.78 -5.40
N ILE A 140 -3.19 2.12 -5.30
CA ILE A 140 -2.89 1.17 -4.22
C ILE A 140 -1.63 1.69 -3.52
N ASN A 141 -1.82 2.43 -2.46
CA ASN A 141 -0.75 3.14 -1.78
C ASN A 141 -1.14 3.52 -0.35
N ASP A 142 -0.12 3.68 0.49
CA ASP A 142 -0.26 4.28 1.80
C ASP A 142 -0.28 5.81 1.66
N PRO A 143 -1.38 6.50 2.00
CA PRO A 143 -1.45 7.95 1.92
C PRO A 143 -0.51 8.66 2.91
N GLU A 144 -0.02 7.98 3.94
CA GLU A 144 0.92 8.51 4.92
C GLU A 144 2.39 8.24 4.58
N TYR A 145 2.64 7.50 3.50
CA TYR A 145 3.98 7.18 3.02
C TYR A 145 4.85 6.39 4.02
N TYR A 146 4.24 5.72 4.98
CA TYR A 146 4.95 4.83 5.92
C TYR A 146 5.33 3.51 5.25
N VAL A 147 4.46 3.05 4.34
CA VAL A 147 4.63 1.84 3.54
C VAL A 147 4.79 2.22 2.06
N ALA A 148 5.88 1.80 1.44
CA ALA A 148 6.07 1.92 0.00
C ALA A 148 5.51 0.68 -0.70
N ILE A 149 4.44 0.83 -1.47
CA ILE A 149 3.84 -0.24 -2.26
C ILE A 149 4.23 -0.04 -3.72
N SER A 150 4.90 -1.03 -4.30
CA SER A 150 5.44 -0.97 -5.66
C SER A 150 4.89 -2.09 -6.53
N PHE A 151 4.60 -1.76 -7.77
CA PHE A 151 4.24 -2.73 -8.82
C PHE A 151 5.39 -2.85 -9.82
N ALA A 152 5.79 -4.07 -10.15
CA ALA A 152 6.88 -4.33 -11.10
C ALA A 152 6.54 -3.94 -12.57
N GLY A 153 5.41 -3.34 -12.78
CA GLY A 153 4.87 -2.92 -14.06
C GLY A 153 3.49 -3.50 -14.32
N VAL A 154 2.96 -3.25 -15.51
CA VAL A 154 1.59 -3.63 -15.91
C VAL A 154 1.30 -5.12 -15.76
N SER A 155 2.32 -5.97 -15.89
CA SER A 155 2.20 -7.43 -15.71
C SER A 155 1.93 -7.87 -14.26
N ALA A 156 2.10 -6.97 -13.29
CA ALA A 156 1.73 -7.22 -11.90
C ALA A 156 0.22 -7.00 -11.64
N VAL A 157 -0.51 -6.51 -12.65
CA VAL A 157 -1.96 -6.31 -12.60
C VAL A 157 -2.65 -7.22 -13.60
N THR A 158 -3.62 -7.99 -13.12
CA THR A 158 -4.37 -8.95 -13.94
C THR A 158 -5.85 -8.58 -13.95
N LEU A 159 -6.52 -8.77 -15.08
CA LEU A 159 -7.97 -8.70 -15.20
C LEU A 159 -8.52 -10.12 -15.33
N GLU A 160 -9.40 -10.53 -14.42
CA GLU A 160 -10.05 -11.83 -14.44
C GLU A 160 -11.54 -11.66 -14.82
N ASN A 161 -12.01 -12.39 -15.83
CA ASN A 161 -13.36 -12.33 -16.38
C ASN A 161 -13.78 -10.93 -16.87
N ALA A 162 -12.82 -10.08 -17.21
CA ALA A 162 -13.12 -8.72 -17.67
C ALA A 162 -13.89 -8.72 -19.00
N PRO A 163 -14.76 -7.74 -19.22
CA PRO A 163 -15.37 -7.52 -20.52
C PRO A 163 -14.34 -7.45 -21.64
N SER A 164 -14.71 -7.96 -22.82
CA SER A 164 -13.85 -7.94 -24.00
C SER A 164 -13.42 -6.51 -24.34
N GLY A 165 -12.11 -6.30 -24.53
CA GLY A 165 -11.54 -5.00 -24.87
C GLY A 165 -11.12 -4.15 -23.67
N CYS A 166 -11.33 -4.62 -22.42
CA CYS A 166 -10.72 -3.97 -21.27
C CYS A 166 -9.18 -4.06 -21.34
N THR A 167 -8.51 -2.99 -20.96
CA THR A 167 -7.04 -2.88 -20.95
C THR A 167 -6.56 -2.30 -19.64
N VAL A 168 -5.32 -2.62 -19.27
CA VAL A 168 -4.62 -2.04 -18.12
C VAL A 168 -3.49 -1.17 -18.61
N ALA A 169 -3.38 0.01 -18.06
CA ALA A 169 -2.20 0.86 -18.16
C ALA A 169 -1.74 1.25 -16.75
N MET A 170 -0.50 1.70 -16.64
CA MET A 170 0.02 2.27 -15.39
C MET A 170 0.56 3.65 -15.68
N GLU A 171 0.13 4.61 -14.88
CA GLU A 171 0.83 5.87 -14.75
C GLU A 171 2.03 5.63 -13.84
N PRO A 172 3.25 5.89 -14.33
CA PRO A 172 4.44 5.69 -13.51
C PRO A 172 4.42 6.65 -12.32
N PRO A 173 5.06 6.29 -11.19
CA PRO A 173 5.34 7.23 -10.13
C PRO A 173 6.07 8.45 -10.70
N HIS A 174 5.72 9.63 -10.24
CA HIS A 174 6.45 10.85 -10.56
C HIS A 174 7.61 11.03 -9.58
N ASP A 175 8.68 11.67 -10.05
CA ASP A 175 9.77 12.07 -9.17
C ASP A 175 9.21 12.98 -8.07
N MET A 176 9.55 12.66 -6.82
CA MET A 176 9.17 13.50 -5.69
C MET A 176 9.97 14.81 -5.76
N PRO A 177 9.29 15.98 -5.75
CA PRO A 177 10.01 17.26 -5.69
C PRO A 177 10.93 17.35 -4.47
N ASP A 178 12.15 17.91 -4.64
CA ASP A 178 13.17 17.96 -3.59
C ASP A 178 12.66 18.66 -2.31
N ASP A 179 11.87 19.71 -2.44
CA ASP A 179 11.26 20.43 -1.32
C ASP A 179 10.20 19.61 -0.58
N VAL A 180 9.43 18.79 -1.30
CA VAL A 180 8.45 17.84 -0.73
C VAL A 180 9.19 16.73 0.00
N ALA A 181 10.22 16.15 -0.62
CA ALA A 181 11.08 15.14 0.00
C ALA A 181 11.73 15.67 1.29
N ALA A 182 12.31 16.89 1.24
CA ALA A 182 12.92 17.49 2.42
C ALA A 182 11.93 17.72 3.57
N ARG A 183 10.69 18.10 3.27
CA ARG A 183 9.64 18.27 4.27
C ARG A 183 9.18 16.93 4.85
N LEU A 184 9.03 15.90 4.02
CA LEU A 184 8.68 14.55 4.45
C LEU A 184 9.75 13.99 5.40
N TYR A 185 11.02 14.11 5.03
CA TYR A 185 12.15 13.65 5.87
C TYR A 185 12.35 14.49 7.15
N ALA A 186 11.85 15.70 7.19
CA ALA A 186 11.91 16.56 8.37
C ALA A 186 10.77 16.29 9.39
N LEU A 187 9.80 15.43 9.03
CA LEU A 187 8.74 15.07 9.96
C LEU A 187 9.32 14.28 11.14
N PRO A 188 8.92 14.61 12.37
CA PRO A 188 9.24 13.79 13.53
C PRO A 188 8.66 12.38 13.37
N PRO A 189 9.35 11.33 13.89
CA PRO A 189 8.88 9.95 13.76
C PRO A 189 7.54 9.67 14.47
N GLU A 190 7.11 10.58 15.35
CA GLU A 190 5.82 10.49 16.05
C GLU A 190 4.65 11.03 15.21
N VAL A 191 4.93 11.64 14.06
CA VAL A 191 3.89 12.14 13.15
C VAL A 191 3.38 10.97 12.34
N THR A 192 2.16 10.54 12.63
CA THR A 192 1.46 9.46 11.94
C THR A 192 0.46 9.96 10.89
N GLU A 193 0.15 11.26 10.89
CA GLU A 193 -0.75 11.89 9.92
C GLU A 193 -0.03 13.04 9.23
N LEU A 194 0.03 12.98 7.88
CA LEU A 194 0.69 14.03 7.11
C LEU A 194 -0.08 15.36 7.17
N PRO A 195 0.63 16.51 7.25
CA PRO A 195 0.01 17.81 7.02
C PRO A 195 -0.76 17.82 5.69
N PRO A 196 -1.98 18.39 5.63
CA PRO A 196 -2.85 18.31 4.44
C PRO A 196 -2.20 18.81 3.13
N ASP A 197 -1.36 19.82 3.22
CA ASP A 197 -0.62 20.37 2.08
C ASP A 197 0.51 19.45 1.61
N LEU A 198 1.14 18.71 2.51
CA LEU A 198 2.15 17.71 2.18
C LEU A 198 1.48 16.46 1.58
N ALA A 199 0.38 16.00 2.17
CA ALA A 199 -0.44 14.93 1.60
C ALA A 199 -0.92 15.28 0.19
N ALA A 200 -1.33 16.53 -0.04
CA ALA A 200 -1.70 17.02 -1.37
C ALA A 200 -0.53 17.00 -2.37
N ALA A 201 0.68 17.35 -1.92
CA ALA A 201 1.88 17.34 -2.77
C ALA A 201 2.36 15.92 -3.12
N LEU A 202 2.04 14.92 -2.30
CA LEU A 202 2.39 13.52 -2.53
C LEU A 202 1.40 12.78 -3.43
N ARG A 203 0.23 13.37 -3.71
CA ARG A 203 -0.73 12.77 -4.64
C ARG A 203 -0.10 12.59 -6.03
N GLY A 204 -0.24 11.40 -6.60
CA GLY A 204 0.32 11.05 -7.90
C GLY A 204 1.82 10.66 -7.87
N VAL A 205 2.56 10.93 -6.77
CA VAL A 205 3.95 10.50 -6.65
C VAL A 205 4.07 8.97 -6.74
N GLN A 206 3.10 8.23 -6.19
CA GLN A 206 3.12 6.76 -6.17
C GLN A 206 2.56 6.10 -7.45
N GLY A 207 2.07 6.87 -8.42
CA GLY A 207 1.49 6.38 -9.65
C GLY A 207 0.07 5.85 -9.48
N ALA A 208 -0.55 5.44 -10.60
CA ALA A 208 -1.90 4.87 -10.63
C ALA A 208 -2.02 3.74 -11.65
N ILE A 209 -2.99 2.84 -11.42
CA ILE A 209 -3.39 1.80 -12.34
C ILE A 209 -4.66 2.29 -13.04
N LEU A 210 -4.64 2.32 -14.37
CA LEU A 210 -5.78 2.72 -15.20
C LEU A 210 -6.39 1.48 -15.85
N VAL A 211 -7.65 1.21 -15.57
CA VAL A 211 -8.40 0.11 -16.19
C VAL A 211 -9.45 0.71 -17.12
N LYS A 212 -9.17 0.63 -18.41
CA LYS A 212 -10.06 1.14 -19.44
C LYS A 212 -10.90 0.02 -20.04
N CYS A 213 -12.22 0.15 -19.96
CA CYS A 213 -13.17 -0.76 -20.58
C CYS A 213 -13.96 -0.03 -21.67
N PRO A 214 -14.32 -0.72 -22.79
CA PRO A 214 -15.24 -0.13 -23.76
C PRO A 214 -16.60 0.10 -23.09
N PRO A 215 -17.28 1.22 -23.39
CA PRO A 215 -18.57 1.50 -22.77
C PRO A 215 -19.56 0.37 -23.07
N ALA A 216 -20.23 -0.13 -22.04
CA ALA A 216 -21.32 -1.09 -22.18
C ALA A 216 -22.52 -0.38 -22.87
N GLY A 217 -22.49 -0.34 -24.22
CA GLY A 217 -23.58 0.24 -25.02
C GLY A 217 -23.74 1.76 -24.92
N GLY A 218 -22.71 2.49 -25.30
CA GLY A 218 -22.74 3.88 -25.73
C GLY A 218 -23.34 4.93 -24.80
N ALA A 219 -22.51 5.47 -23.91
CA ALA A 219 -22.59 6.88 -23.53
C ALA A 219 -21.20 7.33 -23.09
N VAL A 220 -20.60 8.24 -23.83
CA VAL A 220 -19.34 8.90 -23.46
C VAL A 220 -19.65 9.90 -22.36
N VAL A 221 -19.15 9.65 -21.16
CA VAL A 221 -19.08 10.68 -20.12
C VAL A 221 -17.63 11.13 -20.05
N GLU A 222 -17.37 12.32 -20.55
CA GLU A 222 -16.05 12.96 -20.47
C GLU A 222 -15.84 13.47 -19.04
N ALA A 223 -15.11 12.71 -18.23
CA ALA A 223 -14.62 13.18 -16.94
C ALA A 223 -13.12 12.89 -16.84
N THR A 224 -12.35 13.85 -16.37
CA THR A 224 -10.89 13.74 -16.25
C THR A 224 -10.52 12.93 -15.02
N ALA A 225 -9.80 11.82 -15.22
CA ALA A 225 -9.32 10.86 -14.20
C ALA A 225 -8.58 11.49 -12.99
N VAL A 226 -7.99 12.66 -13.18
CA VAL A 226 -7.23 13.41 -12.17
C VAL A 226 -8.06 13.83 -10.93
N GLU A 227 -9.39 13.98 -11.09
CA GLU A 227 -10.28 14.49 -10.04
C GLU A 227 -10.71 13.40 -9.02
N ALA A 228 -10.73 12.13 -9.45
CA ALA A 228 -11.12 11.01 -8.61
C ALA A 228 -10.06 10.69 -7.54
N VAL A 229 -8.77 10.61 -7.92
CA VAL A 229 -7.66 10.37 -6.98
C VAL A 229 -7.51 11.52 -5.98
N THR A 230 -7.77 12.75 -6.41
CA THR A 230 -7.75 13.91 -5.53
C THR A 230 -8.79 13.80 -4.39
N LYS A 231 -9.95 13.23 -4.69
CA LYS A 231 -11.05 13.09 -3.71
C LYS A 231 -10.86 11.90 -2.77
N LEU A 232 -10.18 10.83 -3.25
CA LEU A 232 -9.85 9.64 -2.47
C LEU A 232 -8.77 9.91 -1.41
N ALA A 233 -7.81 10.80 -1.70
CA ALA A 233 -6.78 11.21 -0.76
C ALA A 233 -7.28 12.18 0.34
N GLU A 234 -8.54 12.65 0.27
CA GLU A 234 -9.18 13.47 1.30
C GLU A 234 -9.93 12.65 2.37
N ALA A 235 -10.04 11.32 2.18
CA ALA A 235 -10.57 10.44 3.21
C ALA A 235 -9.61 10.42 4.41
N ARG A 236 -10.11 10.78 5.60
CA ARG A 236 -9.31 10.91 6.83
C ARG A 236 -8.68 9.58 7.21
N PRO A 237 -7.35 9.48 7.28
CA PRO A 237 -6.70 8.29 7.82
C PRO A 237 -6.88 8.22 9.36
N VAL A 238 -6.99 7.00 9.86
CA VAL A 238 -6.95 6.68 11.29
C VAL A 238 -5.55 6.10 11.58
N PRO A 239 -4.86 6.49 12.66
CA PRO A 239 -3.47 6.11 12.87
C PRO A 239 -3.28 4.60 13.04
N PHE A 240 -2.33 4.03 12.31
CA PHE A 240 -1.89 2.64 12.46
C PHE A 240 -1.31 2.44 13.86
N GLY A 241 -1.72 1.37 14.52
CA GLY A 241 -1.29 1.05 15.88
C GLY A 241 0.23 1.23 16.07
N GLY A 242 0.61 1.76 17.21
CA GLY A 242 1.88 2.32 17.60
C GLY A 242 3.15 1.64 17.13
N PRO A 243 4.30 2.24 17.41
CA PRO A 243 5.60 1.77 16.94
C PRO A 243 5.82 0.29 17.31
N PRO A 244 6.55 -0.47 16.48
CA PRO A 244 6.89 -1.85 16.77
C PRO A 244 7.53 -1.95 18.19
N PRO A 245 7.22 -2.99 18.98
CA PRO A 245 7.78 -3.14 20.31
C PRO A 245 9.31 -3.12 20.23
N GLU A 246 9.93 -2.37 21.11
CA GLU A 246 11.40 -2.31 21.18
C GLU A 246 11.98 -3.73 21.34
N PRO A 247 13.06 -4.07 20.62
CA PRO A 247 13.70 -5.38 20.78
C PRO A 247 14.28 -5.47 22.20
N GLY A 248 13.63 -6.25 23.06
CA GLY A 248 14.11 -6.47 24.43
C GLY A 248 13.04 -6.74 25.49
N LEU A 249 11.74 -6.65 25.19
CA LEU A 249 10.72 -7.07 26.16
C LEU A 249 10.44 -8.58 25.98
N THR A 250 11.03 -9.39 26.83
CA THR A 250 10.59 -10.75 27.11
C THR A 250 9.22 -10.66 27.77
N LEU A 251 8.19 -11.16 27.11
CA LEU A 251 6.90 -11.45 27.71
C LEU A 251 7.01 -12.60 28.70
N PRO A 252 6.25 -12.61 29.79
CA PRO A 252 6.30 -13.62 30.85
C PRO A 252 5.82 -15.01 30.38
#